data_8d74531a0e867ade8dd18c2c94fb7342
#
_entry.id   8d74531a0e867ade8dd18c2c94fb7342
#
_cell.length_a   1.000
_cell.length_b   1.000
_cell.length_c   1.000
_cell.angle_alpha   90.00
_cell.angle_beta   90.00
_cell.angle_gamma   90.00
#
_symmetry.space_group_name_H-M   'P 1'
#
loop_
_entity.id
_entity.type
_entity.pdbx_description
1 polymer ?
#
loop_
_entity_poly.entity_id
_entity_poly.type
_entity_poly.pdbx_seq_one_letter_code
_entity_poly.pdbx_strand_id
1 'polypeptide(L)'
;VTSCLNSCYTERKVTVPFMGELTLLKVTENIPFSMTPLSSNPIVLHKKNKTVITVIDSRVNSTNWKLYINFTNPMIDSSGKVLIDSLLFKKFDNESFKLTTNKKLVYESSTNNGIVGVSNITFSTDKGLLISPTKDLLEDEDYSTMIIWSIEE
;
A
#
# COMPACT_ATOMS: atom_id res chain seq x y z
N VAL A 1 -3.10 57.71 -8.57
CA VAL A 1 -2.33 57.82 -7.34
C VAL A 1 -3.27 58.01 -6.16
N THR A 2 -3.17 57.17 -5.19
CA THR A 2 -3.97 57.24 -3.99
C THR A 2 -3.31 58.17 -2.99
N SER A 3 -4.02 59.14 -2.53
CA SER A 3 -3.58 60.05 -1.49
C SER A 3 -3.85 59.45 -0.12
N CYS A 4 -2.80 59.33 0.67
CA CYS A 4 -2.88 58.76 2.03
C CYS A 4 -2.67 59.84 3.07
N LEU A 5 -3.58 59.93 4.04
CA LEU A 5 -3.48 60.92 5.12
C LEU A 5 -2.89 60.39 6.42
N ASN A 6 -3.28 59.16 6.83
CA ASN A 6 -2.87 58.61 8.10
C ASN A 6 -2.07 57.29 7.99
N SER A 7 -2.49 56.41 7.12
CA SER A 7 -1.75 55.21 6.80
C SER A 7 -2.05 54.81 5.39
N CYS A 8 -1.00 54.51 4.64
CA CYS A 8 -1.15 54.10 3.25
C CYS A 8 -0.40 52.78 3.05
N TYR A 9 -1.08 51.80 2.51
CA TYR A 9 -0.45 50.56 2.16
C TYR A 9 -0.93 50.10 0.77
N THR A 10 -0.08 49.40 0.09
CA THR A 10 -0.44 48.75 -1.17
C THR A 10 -0.65 47.27 -0.91
N GLU A 11 -1.87 46.85 -1.14
CA GLU A 11 -2.23 45.45 -1.06
C GLU A 11 -1.90 44.76 -2.39
N ARG A 12 -1.20 43.64 -2.31
CA ARG A 12 -0.95 42.78 -3.47
C ARG A 12 -1.58 41.44 -3.21
N LYS A 13 -2.39 40.99 -4.16
CA LYS A 13 -2.84 39.61 -4.18
C LYS A 13 -1.81 38.77 -4.90
N VAL A 14 -1.30 37.76 -4.20
CA VAL A 14 -0.44 36.76 -4.79
C VAL A 14 -1.27 35.49 -4.94
N THR A 15 -1.47 35.06 -6.16
CA THR A 15 -2.11 33.79 -6.43
C THR A 15 -1.06 32.72 -6.42
N VAL A 16 -1.13 31.84 -5.43
CA VAL A 16 -0.29 30.65 -5.37
C VAL A 16 -1.09 29.49 -5.94
N PRO A 17 -0.75 29.01 -7.14
CA PRO A 17 -1.46 27.87 -7.69
C PRO A 17 -1.18 26.63 -6.83
N PHE A 18 -2.23 26.01 -6.35
CA PHE A 18 -2.17 24.76 -5.61
C PHE A 18 -2.95 23.71 -6.38
N MET A 19 -2.24 22.80 -6.99
CA MET A 19 -2.85 21.73 -7.78
C MET A 19 -3.16 20.50 -6.95
N GLY A 20 -2.46 20.32 -5.85
CA GLY A 20 -2.59 19.13 -5.04
C GLY A 20 -2.18 17.87 -5.79
N GLU A 21 -1.99 16.81 -5.06
CA GLU A 21 -1.61 15.54 -5.65
C GLU A 21 -2.06 14.38 -4.77
N LEU A 22 -2.13 13.22 -5.39
CA LEU A 22 -2.31 11.95 -4.71
C LEU A 22 -0.95 11.28 -4.56
N THR A 23 -0.50 11.09 -3.32
CA THR A 23 0.85 10.61 -3.03
C THR A 23 0.82 9.38 -2.16
N LEU A 24 1.51 8.34 -2.62
CA LEU A 24 1.86 7.20 -1.77
C LEU A 24 3.09 7.59 -0.94
N LEU A 25 2.85 8.05 0.29
CA LEU A 25 3.88 8.66 1.12
C LEU A 25 4.82 7.64 1.72
N LYS A 26 4.28 6.54 2.22
CA LYS A 26 5.06 5.56 2.97
C LYS A 26 4.42 4.17 2.85
N VAL A 27 5.28 3.18 2.74
CA VAL A 27 4.90 1.77 2.84
C VAL A 27 5.86 1.07 3.79
N THR A 28 5.40 0.00 4.43
CA THR A 28 6.28 -0.85 5.22
C THR A 28 7.29 -1.52 4.28
N GLU A 29 8.58 -1.23 4.49
CA GLU A 29 9.64 -1.66 3.55
C GLU A 29 9.97 -3.14 3.64
N ASN A 30 10.07 -3.67 4.85
CA ASN A 30 10.40 -5.07 5.09
C ASN A 30 9.23 -5.79 5.75
N ILE A 31 8.84 -6.91 5.17
CA ILE A 31 7.71 -7.70 5.64
C ILE A 31 8.20 -9.12 5.97
N PRO A 32 8.76 -9.33 7.17
CA PRO A 32 9.18 -10.66 7.58
C PRO A 32 7.98 -11.53 7.95
N PHE A 33 8.07 -12.81 7.64
CA PHE A 33 7.03 -13.78 7.95
C PHE A 33 7.44 -14.69 9.10
N SER A 34 6.46 -15.10 9.89
CA SER A 34 6.62 -16.08 10.94
C SER A 34 6.47 -17.48 10.35
N MET A 35 7.28 -18.41 10.83
CA MET A 35 7.12 -19.82 10.49
C MET A 35 6.03 -20.53 11.29
N THR A 36 5.37 -19.81 12.22
CA THR A 36 4.20 -20.31 12.94
C THR A 36 2.98 -20.23 12.05
N PRO A 37 2.34 -21.33 11.67
CA PRO A 37 1.20 -21.30 10.77
C PRO A 37 -0.06 -20.75 11.43
N LEU A 38 -0.85 -19.95 10.70
CA LEU A 38 -2.23 -19.59 11.07
C LEU A 38 -3.17 -20.77 10.91
N SER A 39 -2.90 -21.61 9.91
CA SER A 39 -3.61 -22.85 9.67
C SER A 39 -2.63 -23.92 9.20
N SER A 40 -2.96 -25.18 9.45
CA SER A 40 -2.09 -26.31 9.13
C SER A 40 -2.56 -27.11 7.91
N ASN A 41 -3.77 -26.86 7.41
CA ASN A 41 -4.29 -27.57 6.24
C ASN A 41 -5.33 -26.71 5.49
N PRO A 42 -4.93 -25.93 4.45
CA PRO A 42 -3.57 -25.71 3.98
C PRO A 42 -2.71 -24.93 5.00
N ILE A 43 -1.39 -25.05 4.89
CA ILE A 43 -0.49 -24.25 5.70
C ILE A 43 -0.55 -22.80 5.23
N VAL A 44 -0.80 -21.87 6.16
CA VAL A 44 -0.77 -20.44 5.91
C VAL A 44 0.12 -19.77 6.94
N LEU A 45 1.15 -19.09 6.47
CA LEU A 45 2.10 -18.35 7.30
C LEU A 45 1.72 -16.88 7.34
N HIS A 46 1.85 -16.26 8.50
CA HIS A 46 1.51 -14.86 8.70
C HIS A 46 2.75 -13.98 8.87
N LYS A 47 2.55 -12.68 8.67
CA LYS A 47 3.59 -11.69 8.92
C LYS A 47 3.91 -11.61 10.42
N LYS A 48 5.16 -11.27 10.74
CA LYS A 48 5.56 -11.00 12.12
C LYS A 48 4.99 -9.68 12.63
N ASN A 49 4.80 -8.70 11.75
CA ASN A 49 4.34 -7.36 12.09
C ASN A 49 3.23 -6.92 11.13
N LYS A 50 2.43 -5.97 11.57
CA LYS A 50 1.44 -5.31 10.71
C LYS A 50 2.12 -4.58 9.54
N THR A 51 1.40 -4.44 8.44
CA THR A 51 1.80 -3.64 7.28
C THR A 51 1.01 -2.33 7.28
N VAL A 52 1.69 -1.21 7.11
CA VAL A 52 1.06 0.10 7.06
C VAL A 52 1.41 0.79 5.75
N ILE A 53 0.39 1.27 5.06
CA ILE A 53 0.52 2.09 3.85
C ILE A 53 -0.10 3.45 4.14
N THR A 54 0.66 4.52 3.94
CA THR A 54 0.21 5.88 4.17
C THR A 54 0.04 6.59 2.84
N VAL A 55 -1.15 7.13 2.62
CA VAL A 55 -1.51 7.87 1.40
C VAL A 55 -1.94 9.28 1.80
N ILE A 56 -1.43 10.27 1.10
CA ILE A 56 -1.87 11.67 1.22
C ILE A 56 -2.62 12.04 -0.05
N ASP A 57 -3.84 12.54 0.13
CA ASP A 57 -4.64 13.10 -0.94
C ASP A 57 -4.85 14.58 -0.67
N SER A 58 -4.17 15.42 -1.42
CA SER A 58 -4.27 16.87 -1.33
C SER A 58 -4.96 17.50 -2.54
N ARG A 59 -5.60 16.69 -3.38
CA ARG A 59 -6.29 17.18 -4.57
C ARG A 59 -7.51 18.00 -4.20
N VAL A 60 -7.71 19.11 -4.91
CA VAL A 60 -8.83 20.03 -4.65
C VAL A 60 -10.17 19.41 -5.04
N ASN A 61 -10.21 18.70 -6.16
CA ASN A 61 -11.39 17.99 -6.64
C ASN A 61 -11.10 16.48 -6.59
N SER A 62 -11.14 15.93 -5.40
CA SER A 62 -10.78 14.53 -5.22
C SER A 62 -11.89 13.60 -5.67
N THR A 63 -11.51 12.64 -6.47
CA THR A 63 -12.28 11.42 -6.71
C THR A 63 -11.73 10.31 -5.84
N ASN A 64 -12.43 9.18 -5.78
CA ASN A 64 -11.91 8.01 -5.08
C ASN A 64 -10.57 7.60 -5.68
N TRP A 65 -9.67 7.16 -4.84
CA TRP A 65 -8.42 6.56 -5.27
C TRP A 65 -8.41 5.09 -4.87
N LYS A 66 -7.59 4.33 -5.58
CA LYS A 66 -7.49 2.89 -5.42
C LYS A 66 -6.07 2.49 -5.16
N LEU A 67 -5.89 1.54 -4.26
CA LEU A 67 -4.60 0.94 -3.94
C LEU A 67 -4.52 -0.45 -4.57
N TYR A 68 -3.43 -0.69 -5.27
CA TYR A 68 -3.16 -1.96 -5.95
C TYR A 68 -1.89 -2.60 -5.43
N ILE A 69 -1.80 -3.89 -5.58
CA ILE A 69 -0.63 -4.68 -5.23
C ILE A 69 -0.28 -5.67 -6.35
N ASN A 70 1.00 -5.84 -6.57
CA ASN A 70 1.55 -6.90 -7.41
C ASN A 70 2.98 -7.21 -6.97
N PHE A 71 3.56 -8.27 -7.49
CA PHE A 71 4.98 -8.54 -7.35
C PHE A 71 5.67 -8.48 -8.71
N THR A 72 7.00 -8.33 -8.71
CA THR A 72 7.80 -8.36 -9.96
C THR A 72 8.06 -9.79 -10.41
N ASN A 73 8.33 -10.66 -9.47
CA ASN A 73 8.61 -12.07 -9.68
C ASN A 73 8.04 -12.87 -8.52
N PRO A 74 7.72 -14.16 -8.72
CA PRO A 74 7.38 -15.04 -7.61
C PRO A 74 8.48 -15.09 -6.56
N MET A 75 8.15 -15.56 -5.36
CA MET A 75 9.16 -15.78 -4.33
C MET A 75 10.21 -16.78 -4.82
N ILE A 76 11.46 -16.41 -4.65
CA ILE A 76 12.61 -17.25 -5.03
C ILE A 76 13.58 -17.38 -3.86
N ASP A 77 14.29 -18.50 -3.80
CA ASP A 77 15.40 -18.67 -2.89
C ASP A 77 16.72 -18.16 -3.50
N SER A 78 17.81 -18.26 -2.74
CA SER A 78 19.14 -17.83 -3.17
C SER A 78 19.67 -18.60 -4.38
N SER A 79 19.17 -19.80 -4.64
CA SER A 79 19.54 -20.62 -5.80
C SER A 79 18.65 -20.38 -7.03
N GLY A 80 17.64 -19.53 -6.90
CA GLY A 80 16.68 -19.25 -7.96
C GLY A 80 15.49 -20.21 -8.01
N LYS A 81 15.32 -21.06 -7.01
CA LYS A 81 14.16 -21.94 -6.90
C LYS A 81 12.91 -21.11 -6.58
N VAL A 82 11.85 -21.35 -7.33
CA VAL A 82 10.61 -20.59 -7.27
C VAL A 82 9.57 -21.28 -6.41
N LEU A 83 8.93 -20.50 -5.52
CA LEU A 83 7.69 -20.89 -4.85
C LEU A 83 6.50 -20.34 -5.65
N ILE A 84 5.92 -21.19 -6.48
CA ILE A 84 4.80 -20.79 -7.33
C ILE A 84 3.52 -20.70 -6.51
N ASP A 85 2.69 -19.67 -6.82
CA ASP A 85 1.35 -19.50 -6.25
C ASP A 85 1.30 -19.49 -4.72
N SER A 86 2.39 -19.12 -4.06
CA SER A 86 2.50 -19.18 -2.61
C SER A 86 2.15 -17.86 -1.90
N LEU A 87 2.19 -16.72 -2.60
CA LEU A 87 1.80 -15.44 -2.03
C LEU A 87 0.32 -15.18 -2.22
N LEU A 88 -0.36 -14.94 -1.09
CA LEU A 88 -1.76 -14.58 -1.04
C LEU A 88 -1.92 -13.18 -0.49
N PHE A 89 -3.03 -12.55 -0.83
CA PHE A 89 -3.47 -11.32 -0.21
C PHE A 89 -4.89 -11.48 0.32
N LYS A 90 -5.07 -11.25 1.62
CA LYS A 90 -6.37 -11.30 2.27
C LYS A 90 -6.86 -9.89 2.54
N LYS A 91 -7.93 -9.49 1.88
CA LYS A 91 -8.53 -8.17 2.02
C LYS A 91 -9.29 -8.04 3.33
N PHE A 92 -9.70 -6.82 3.66
CA PHE A 92 -10.47 -6.53 4.89
C PHE A 92 -11.81 -7.28 4.96
N ASP A 93 -12.43 -7.55 3.81
CA ASP A 93 -13.67 -8.31 3.70
C ASP A 93 -13.50 -9.83 3.76
N ASN A 94 -12.29 -10.30 4.05
CA ASN A 94 -11.85 -11.68 4.06
C ASN A 94 -11.75 -12.36 2.69
N GLU A 95 -12.01 -11.65 1.61
CA GLU A 95 -11.68 -12.16 0.28
C GLU A 95 -10.17 -12.25 0.12
N SER A 96 -9.70 -13.32 -0.48
CA SER A 96 -8.28 -13.51 -0.76
C SER A 96 -8.05 -13.86 -2.23
N PHE A 97 -6.87 -13.50 -2.70
CA PHE A 97 -6.44 -13.82 -4.05
C PHE A 97 -4.94 -14.14 -4.06
N LYS A 98 -4.51 -14.86 -5.07
CA LYS A 98 -3.08 -15.10 -5.29
C LYS A 98 -2.44 -13.87 -5.91
N LEU A 99 -1.29 -13.48 -5.36
CA LEU A 99 -0.50 -12.40 -5.93
C LEU A 99 0.12 -12.86 -7.24
N THR A 100 0.13 -11.95 -8.22
CA THR A 100 0.73 -12.17 -9.54
C THR A 100 1.50 -10.92 -9.97
N THR A 101 2.03 -10.92 -11.17
CA THR A 101 2.65 -9.74 -11.77
C THR A 101 1.62 -8.69 -12.20
N ASN A 102 0.34 -9.04 -12.25
CA ASN A 102 -0.74 -8.12 -12.57
C ASN A 102 -1.24 -7.42 -11.31
N LYS A 103 -1.48 -6.12 -11.43
CA LYS A 103 -2.04 -5.32 -10.34
C LYS A 103 -3.42 -5.81 -9.94
N LYS A 104 -3.65 -5.94 -8.65
CA LYS A 104 -4.95 -6.27 -8.08
C LYS A 104 -5.36 -5.27 -7.02
N LEU A 105 -6.63 -4.88 -7.05
CA LEU A 105 -7.21 -3.93 -6.11
C LEU A 105 -7.26 -4.51 -4.71
N VAL A 106 -6.73 -3.76 -3.74
CA VAL A 106 -6.76 -4.15 -2.33
C VAL A 106 -7.52 -3.17 -1.44
N TYR A 107 -7.67 -1.93 -1.87
CA TYR A 107 -8.37 -0.91 -1.12
C TYR A 107 -8.87 0.20 -2.05
N GLU A 108 -10.04 0.73 -1.74
CA GLU A 108 -10.62 1.88 -2.42
C GLU A 108 -11.05 2.90 -1.37
N SER A 109 -10.62 4.15 -1.55
CA SER A 109 -10.98 5.22 -0.64
C SER A 109 -12.40 5.70 -0.87
N SER A 110 -13.01 6.26 0.17
CA SER A 110 -14.21 7.08 0.02
C SER A 110 -13.85 8.47 -0.50
N THR A 111 -14.80 9.15 -1.12
CA THR A 111 -14.63 10.52 -1.63
C THR A 111 -14.42 11.50 -0.48
N ASN A 112 -13.39 12.34 -0.56
CA ASN A 112 -13.04 13.30 0.49
C ASN A 112 -13.70 14.69 0.34
N ASN A 113 -14.51 14.92 -0.67
CA ASN A 113 -15.19 16.19 -0.91
C ASN A 113 -14.25 17.42 -0.89
N GLY A 114 -13.03 17.27 -1.43
CA GLY A 114 -12.05 18.33 -1.48
C GLY A 114 -11.28 18.57 -0.18
N ILE A 115 -11.43 17.71 0.82
CA ILE A 115 -10.67 17.81 2.06
C ILE A 115 -9.34 17.10 1.90
N VAL A 116 -8.24 17.78 2.24
CA VAL A 116 -6.92 17.17 2.30
C VAL A 116 -6.94 16.11 3.40
N GLY A 117 -6.56 14.88 3.05
CA GLY A 117 -6.59 13.76 3.97
C GLY A 117 -5.34 12.93 3.95
N VAL A 118 -5.02 12.41 5.13
CA VAL A 118 -3.98 11.39 5.31
C VAL A 118 -4.68 10.09 5.68
N SER A 119 -4.43 9.05 4.91
CA SER A 119 -4.99 7.72 5.15
C SER A 119 -3.87 6.75 5.53
N ASN A 120 -4.04 6.09 6.67
CA ASN A 120 -3.16 5.00 7.08
C ASN A 120 -3.93 3.69 6.94
N ILE A 121 -3.55 2.91 5.94
CA ILE A 121 -4.17 1.61 5.68
C ILE A 121 -3.32 0.57 6.37
N THR A 122 -3.88 -0.09 7.38
CA THR A 122 -3.15 -1.04 8.21
C THR A 122 -3.72 -2.45 8.00
N PHE A 123 -2.85 -3.36 7.61
CA PHE A 123 -3.15 -4.79 7.55
C PHE A 123 -2.48 -5.47 8.73
N SER A 124 -3.27 -6.05 9.61
CA SER A 124 -2.79 -6.83 10.75
C SER A 124 -2.03 -8.08 10.30
N THR A 125 -1.44 -8.80 11.23
CA THR A 125 -0.59 -9.96 10.90
C THR A 125 -1.34 -11.06 10.14
N ASP A 126 -2.65 -11.18 10.33
CA ASP A 126 -3.51 -12.18 9.70
C ASP A 126 -4.25 -11.66 8.46
N LYS A 127 -4.04 -10.39 8.08
CA LYS A 127 -4.61 -9.75 6.90
C LYS A 127 -3.50 -9.26 5.97
N GLY A 128 -3.86 -8.92 4.75
CA GLY A 128 -2.90 -8.51 3.75
C GLY A 128 -2.08 -9.68 3.24
N LEU A 129 -0.77 -9.49 3.14
CA LEU A 129 0.13 -10.52 2.63
C LEU A 129 0.21 -11.72 3.55
N LEU A 130 0.01 -12.89 2.98
CA LEU A 130 0.13 -14.19 3.62
C LEU A 130 0.92 -15.12 2.69
N ILE A 131 1.56 -16.13 3.27
CA ILE A 131 2.24 -17.17 2.49
C ILE A 131 1.52 -18.49 2.70
N SER A 132 1.09 -19.11 1.59
CA SER A 132 0.53 -20.45 1.60
C SER A 132 1.32 -21.31 0.61
N PRO A 133 2.39 -21.95 1.08
CA PRO A 133 3.24 -22.73 0.19
C PRO A 133 2.49 -23.95 -0.35
N THR A 134 2.65 -24.22 -1.63
CA THR A 134 2.07 -25.40 -2.29
C THR A 134 2.98 -26.63 -2.16
N LYS A 135 4.20 -26.43 -1.67
CA LYS A 135 5.21 -27.47 -1.44
C LYS A 135 5.86 -27.23 -0.08
N ASP A 136 6.48 -28.24 0.45
CA ASP A 136 7.24 -28.13 1.69
C ASP A 136 8.34 -27.07 1.57
N LEU A 137 8.31 -26.10 2.48
CA LEU A 137 9.39 -25.15 2.63
C LEU A 137 10.60 -25.88 3.20
N LEU A 138 11.74 -25.68 2.57
CA LEU A 138 13.02 -26.15 3.14
C LEU A 138 13.40 -25.16 4.25
N GLU A 139 13.57 -25.65 5.46
CA GLU A 139 13.82 -24.84 6.67
C GLU A 139 15.07 -23.95 6.55
N ASP A 140 16.05 -24.36 5.76
CA ASP A 140 17.34 -23.68 5.61
C ASP A 140 17.40 -22.74 4.40
N GLU A 141 16.27 -22.47 3.74
CA GLU A 141 16.23 -21.62 2.55
C GLU A 141 15.51 -20.31 2.83
N ASP A 142 16.15 -19.22 2.44
CA ASP A 142 15.54 -17.89 2.46
C ASP A 142 14.83 -17.61 1.13
N TYR A 143 13.55 -17.29 1.21
CA TYR A 143 12.75 -16.91 0.05
C TYR A 143 12.43 -15.43 0.10
N SER A 144 12.54 -14.75 -1.02
CA SER A 144 12.25 -13.33 -1.11
C SER A 144 11.57 -12.95 -2.42
N THR A 145 10.86 -11.86 -2.38
CA THR A 145 10.31 -11.18 -3.57
C THR A 145 10.17 -9.70 -3.30
N MET A 146 9.93 -8.94 -4.35
CA MET A 146 9.67 -7.51 -4.26
C MET A 146 8.18 -7.24 -4.50
N ILE A 147 7.54 -6.60 -3.54
CA ILE A 147 6.15 -6.19 -3.62
C ILE A 147 6.08 -4.75 -4.11
N ILE A 148 5.17 -4.51 -5.04
CA ILE A 148 4.90 -3.17 -5.58
C ILE A 148 3.50 -2.75 -5.14
N TRP A 149 3.43 -1.59 -4.48
CA TRP A 149 2.20 -0.92 -4.16
C TRP A 149 2.00 0.24 -5.14
N SER A 150 0.79 0.40 -5.64
CA SER A 150 0.46 1.48 -6.58
C SER A 150 -0.85 2.12 -6.19
N ILE A 151 -0.94 3.43 -6.36
CA ILE A 151 -2.19 4.17 -6.20
C ILE A 151 -2.62 4.77 -7.54
N GLU A 152 -3.92 4.75 -7.80
CA GLU A 152 -4.51 5.27 -9.02
C GLU A 152 -5.82 6.02 -8.69
N GLU A 153 -6.11 7.01 -9.51
CA GLU A 153 -7.37 7.73 -9.45
C GLU A 153 -8.55 6.93 -10.00
#